data_51f84f976e6e118d635ae96d5649f76a
#
_entry.id   51f84f976e6e118d635ae96d5649f76a
#
_cell.length_a   1.000
_cell.length_b   1.000
_cell.length_c   1.000
_cell.angle_alpha   90.00
_cell.angle_beta   90.00
_cell.angle_gamma   90.00
#
_symmetry.space_group_name_H-M   'P 1'
#
loop_
_entity.id
_entity.type
_entity.pdbx_description
1 polymer ?
#
loop_
_entity_poly.entity_id
_entity_poly.type
_entity_poly.pdbx_seq_one_letter_code
_entity_poly.pdbx_strand_id
1 'polypeptide(L)'
;MCLGGGVDILSASTKGIRRLESGRFEVNLERSDNAMPLSVEADEVIAATGFVCPLRDLPALGVATFGQSKLPAQTDYWESASVPGISFAGTITQGAAGLKKHGIPANSGALHGYRYNARVLVRELARRHFGIEPERPALDIGDLRDHLLAEATRAPELWHQKAYLASVVSLDPDEGPRDEGILPLTHFLDAGGPDAVAMTIESDGASIYPVVYVRRGGKQEEHALEPDPLHDFEGLPYRRDLGTILDRLTAGASAA
;
A
#
# COMPACT_ATOMS: atom_id res chain seq x y z
N MET A 1 8.19 -25.83 -2.33
CA MET A 1 8.98 -27.00 -2.74
C MET A 1 8.05 -27.89 -3.57
N CYS A 2 8.07 -27.75 -4.91
CA CYS A 2 7.28 -28.61 -5.79
C CYS A 2 7.99 -29.94 -5.91
N LEU A 3 7.36 -31.00 -5.44
CA LEU A 3 7.85 -32.35 -5.57
C LEU A 3 7.69 -32.81 -7.02
N GLY A 4 8.78 -32.82 -7.78
CA GLY A 4 9.06 -33.77 -8.86
C GLY A 4 8.15 -33.84 -10.09
N GLY A 5 7.22 -32.94 -10.30
CA GLY A 5 6.43 -32.81 -11.53
C GLY A 5 6.67 -31.43 -12.15
N GLY A 6 7.00 -31.38 -13.42
CA GLY A 6 7.14 -30.10 -14.13
C GLY A 6 5.84 -29.31 -14.05
N VAL A 7 5.91 -28.05 -13.63
CA VAL A 7 4.80 -27.09 -13.71
C VAL A 7 5.10 -26.16 -14.86
N ASP A 8 4.30 -26.21 -15.91
CA ASP A 8 4.38 -25.27 -17.02
C ASP A 8 3.46 -24.07 -16.75
N ILE A 9 4.04 -22.88 -16.78
CA ILE A 9 3.30 -21.62 -16.67
C ILE A 9 3.11 -21.07 -18.08
N LEU A 10 1.85 -20.98 -18.52
CA LEU A 10 1.49 -20.43 -19.81
C LEU A 10 0.84 -19.06 -19.63
N SER A 11 1.43 -18.02 -20.24
CA SER A 11 0.76 -16.72 -20.39
C SER A 11 -0.26 -16.81 -21.51
N ALA A 12 -1.50 -17.17 -21.18
CA ALA A 12 -2.56 -17.39 -22.15
C ALA A 12 -3.95 -17.09 -21.55
N SER A 13 -4.89 -16.71 -22.41
CA SER A 13 -6.31 -16.55 -22.06
C SER A 13 -7.07 -17.82 -22.39
N THR A 14 -7.87 -18.33 -21.47
CA THR A 14 -8.77 -19.45 -21.74
C THR A 14 -9.94 -18.97 -22.60
N LYS A 15 -10.14 -19.62 -23.76
CA LYS A 15 -11.21 -19.33 -24.72
C LYS A 15 -12.38 -20.31 -24.58
N GLY A 16 -12.10 -21.53 -24.15
CA GLY A 16 -13.14 -22.53 -23.94
C GLY A 16 -12.60 -23.80 -23.30
N ILE A 17 -13.50 -24.55 -22.69
CA ILE A 17 -13.20 -25.86 -22.10
C ILE A 17 -14.28 -26.82 -22.60
N ARG A 18 -13.87 -27.96 -23.12
CA ARG A 18 -14.75 -28.99 -23.64
C ARG A 18 -14.38 -30.33 -23.02
N ARG A 19 -15.40 -31.10 -22.60
CA ARG A 19 -15.18 -32.48 -22.16
C ARG A 19 -15.13 -33.40 -23.39
N LEU A 20 -14.13 -34.24 -23.46
CA LEU A 20 -13.91 -35.23 -24.50
C LEU A 20 -14.68 -36.54 -24.17
N GLU A 21 -14.90 -37.38 -25.19
CA GLU A 21 -15.47 -38.70 -25.01
C GLU A 21 -14.66 -39.62 -24.10
N SER A 22 -13.34 -39.40 -24.05
CA SER A 22 -12.42 -40.06 -23.13
C SER A 22 -12.63 -39.72 -21.66
N GLY A 23 -13.48 -38.70 -21.35
CA GLY A 23 -13.70 -38.17 -20.03
C GLY A 23 -12.72 -37.05 -19.64
N ARG A 24 -11.63 -36.87 -20.39
CA ARG A 24 -10.68 -35.77 -20.23
C ARG A 24 -11.25 -34.45 -20.74
N PHE A 25 -10.53 -33.35 -20.45
CA PHE A 25 -10.90 -32.01 -20.89
C PHE A 25 -9.91 -31.51 -21.95
N GLU A 26 -10.44 -30.89 -22.99
CA GLU A 26 -9.68 -30.05 -23.91
C GLU A 26 -9.86 -28.60 -23.49
N VAL A 27 -8.75 -27.92 -23.21
CA VAL A 27 -8.68 -26.51 -22.82
C VAL A 27 -8.12 -25.72 -24.00
N ASN A 28 -8.95 -24.89 -24.61
CA ASN A 28 -8.57 -24.02 -25.71
C ASN A 28 -8.08 -22.69 -25.17
N LEU A 29 -6.86 -22.32 -25.52
CA LEU A 29 -6.12 -21.17 -25.02
C LEU A 29 -5.73 -20.26 -26.20
N GLU A 30 -5.49 -19.01 -25.91
CA GLU A 30 -4.85 -18.05 -26.81
C GLU A 30 -3.67 -17.43 -26.09
N ARG A 31 -2.50 -17.56 -26.66
CA ARG A 31 -1.25 -17.02 -26.06
C ARG A 31 -1.30 -15.49 -25.99
N SER A 32 -0.85 -14.92 -24.88
CA SER A 32 -0.87 -13.48 -24.66
C SER A 32 0.23 -12.73 -25.42
N ASP A 33 1.31 -13.43 -25.81
CA ASP A 33 2.47 -12.86 -26.46
C ASP A 33 2.31 -12.69 -27.99
N ASN A 34 1.53 -13.57 -28.63
CA ASN A 34 1.41 -13.61 -30.08
C ASN A 34 0.02 -13.96 -30.60
N ALA A 35 -0.99 -14.04 -29.70
CA ALA A 35 -2.37 -14.41 -30.00
C ALA A 35 -2.54 -15.77 -30.71
N MET A 36 -1.53 -16.65 -30.67
CA MET A 36 -1.63 -17.97 -31.27
C MET A 36 -2.52 -18.89 -30.44
N PRO A 37 -3.42 -19.65 -31.11
CA PRO A 37 -4.23 -20.64 -30.43
C PRO A 37 -3.37 -21.82 -29.96
N LEU A 38 -3.70 -22.34 -28.80
CA LEU A 38 -3.10 -23.53 -28.20
C LEU A 38 -4.21 -24.38 -27.59
N SER A 39 -4.15 -25.69 -27.79
CA SER A 39 -5.05 -26.63 -27.11
C SER A 39 -4.24 -27.57 -26.24
N VAL A 40 -4.71 -27.77 -25.00
CA VAL A 40 -4.09 -28.64 -24.00
C VAL A 40 -5.15 -29.63 -23.51
N GLU A 41 -4.80 -30.90 -23.43
CA GLU A 41 -5.64 -31.90 -22.78
C GLU A 41 -5.22 -32.08 -21.31
N ALA A 42 -6.23 -32.15 -20.44
CA ALA A 42 -6.04 -32.34 -19.00
C ALA A 42 -7.05 -33.37 -18.46
N ASP A 43 -6.66 -34.09 -17.43
CA ASP A 43 -7.56 -35.02 -16.73
C ASP A 43 -8.56 -34.24 -15.85
N GLU A 44 -8.10 -33.11 -15.27
CA GLU A 44 -8.93 -32.24 -14.45
C GLU A 44 -8.64 -30.77 -14.78
N VAL A 45 -9.62 -29.91 -14.57
CA VAL A 45 -9.50 -28.44 -14.72
C VAL A 45 -9.98 -27.77 -13.45
N ILE A 46 -9.10 -26.98 -12.84
CA ILE A 46 -9.40 -26.20 -11.65
C ILE A 46 -9.57 -24.74 -12.07
N ALA A 47 -10.78 -24.19 -11.88
CA ALA A 47 -11.07 -22.79 -12.17
C ALA A 47 -10.61 -21.88 -11.02
N ALA A 48 -9.38 -21.36 -11.12
CA ALA A 48 -8.84 -20.38 -10.18
C ALA A 48 -8.98 -18.96 -10.74
N THR A 49 -10.23 -18.52 -11.01
CA THR A 49 -10.55 -17.31 -11.77
C THR A 49 -10.54 -16.01 -10.98
N GLY A 50 -10.07 -16.06 -9.73
CA GLY A 50 -10.03 -14.90 -8.83
C GLY A 50 -11.38 -14.59 -8.17
N PHE A 51 -11.47 -13.42 -7.55
CA PHE A 51 -12.64 -13.00 -6.79
C PHE A 51 -13.34 -11.83 -7.47
N VAL A 52 -14.67 -11.79 -7.34
CA VAL A 52 -15.49 -10.60 -7.61
C VAL A 52 -16.02 -10.09 -6.29
N CYS A 53 -15.96 -8.79 -6.07
CA CYS A 53 -16.44 -8.16 -4.85
C CYS A 53 -17.95 -8.42 -4.67
N PRO A 54 -18.43 -8.77 -3.46
CA PRO A 54 -19.84 -9.03 -3.18
C PRO A 54 -20.74 -7.79 -3.37
N LEU A 55 -20.20 -6.59 -3.49
CA LEU A 55 -20.94 -5.38 -3.84
C LEU A 55 -21.69 -5.50 -5.18
N ARG A 56 -21.24 -6.40 -6.07
CA ARG A 56 -21.96 -6.76 -7.29
C ARG A 56 -23.41 -7.20 -6.99
N ASP A 57 -23.59 -7.90 -5.89
CA ASP A 57 -24.87 -8.49 -5.48
C ASP A 57 -25.68 -7.53 -4.55
N LEU A 58 -25.13 -6.34 -4.27
CA LEU A 58 -25.71 -5.32 -3.41
C LEU A 58 -25.88 -3.96 -4.13
N PRO A 59 -26.49 -3.90 -5.33
CA PRO A 59 -26.57 -2.66 -6.11
C PRO A 59 -27.39 -1.57 -5.41
N ALA A 60 -28.31 -1.94 -4.53
CA ALA A 60 -29.15 -1.00 -3.76
C ALA A 60 -28.32 -0.11 -2.80
N LEU A 61 -27.09 -0.49 -2.47
CA LEU A 61 -26.19 0.36 -1.67
C LEU A 61 -25.69 1.59 -2.44
N GLY A 62 -25.77 1.61 -3.77
CA GLY A 62 -25.32 2.74 -4.59
C GLY A 62 -23.81 2.94 -4.64
N VAL A 63 -23.02 1.98 -4.14
CA VAL A 63 -21.56 2.08 -4.10
C VAL A 63 -20.99 1.98 -5.51
N ALA A 64 -20.25 3.00 -5.94
CA ALA A 64 -19.52 2.98 -7.20
C ALA A 64 -18.40 1.93 -7.15
N THR A 65 -18.34 1.11 -8.19
CA THR A 65 -17.33 0.05 -8.33
C THR A 65 -16.59 0.15 -9.64
N PHE A 66 -15.36 -0.38 -9.71
CA PHE A 66 -14.54 -0.38 -10.90
C PHE A 66 -13.86 -1.74 -11.15
N GLY A 67 -13.35 -1.88 -12.37
CA GLY A 67 -12.63 -3.08 -12.80
C GLY A 67 -13.51 -4.33 -12.93
N GLN A 68 -12.89 -5.42 -13.35
CA GLN A 68 -13.56 -6.73 -13.50
C GLN A 68 -14.00 -7.30 -12.15
N SER A 69 -13.20 -7.10 -11.11
CA SER A 69 -13.48 -7.57 -9.75
C SER A 69 -14.55 -6.74 -9.02
N LYS A 70 -15.05 -5.66 -9.63
CA LYS A 70 -16.07 -4.77 -9.02
C LYS A 70 -15.66 -4.28 -7.64
N LEU A 71 -14.42 -3.82 -7.50
CA LEU A 71 -13.92 -3.22 -6.27
C LEU A 71 -14.55 -1.83 -6.07
N PRO A 72 -14.84 -1.42 -4.82
CA PRO A 72 -15.40 -0.10 -4.55
C PRO A 72 -14.38 1.02 -4.80
N ALA A 73 -14.87 2.14 -5.29
CA ALA A 73 -14.12 3.40 -5.25
C ALA A 73 -14.08 3.89 -3.79
N GLN A 74 -12.87 4.10 -3.28
CA GLN A 74 -12.60 4.39 -1.86
C GLN A 74 -11.78 5.66 -1.70
N THR A 75 -11.99 6.34 -0.59
CA THR A 75 -11.12 7.40 -0.09
C THR A 75 -9.83 6.81 0.51
N ASP A 76 -8.90 7.66 0.93
CA ASP A 76 -7.66 7.25 1.58
C ASP A 76 -7.89 6.42 2.85
N TYR A 77 -8.99 6.69 3.56
CA TYR A 77 -9.40 5.95 4.77
C TYR A 77 -10.47 4.90 4.50
N TRP A 78 -10.53 4.37 3.27
CA TRP A 78 -11.41 3.25 2.88
C TRP A 78 -12.91 3.52 3.08
N GLU A 79 -13.33 4.76 3.12
CA GLU A 79 -14.74 5.12 3.00
C GLU A 79 -15.15 5.10 1.53
N SER A 80 -16.40 4.75 1.24
CA SER A 80 -16.93 4.82 -0.11
C SER A 80 -16.85 6.23 -0.68
N ALA A 81 -16.26 6.38 -1.86
CA ALA A 81 -16.18 7.67 -2.53
C ALA A 81 -17.53 8.15 -3.08
N SER A 82 -18.55 7.29 -3.16
CA SER A 82 -19.87 7.60 -3.72
C SER A 82 -21.00 7.63 -2.68
N VAL A 83 -20.84 6.94 -1.55
CA VAL A 83 -21.88 6.84 -0.51
C VAL A 83 -21.25 7.08 0.86
N PRO A 84 -21.43 8.27 1.43
CA PRO A 84 -20.89 8.58 2.76
C PRO A 84 -21.38 7.62 3.84
N GLY A 85 -20.52 7.33 4.82
CA GLY A 85 -20.85 6.48 5.97
C GLY A 85 -20.68 4.97 5.71
N ILE A 86 -20.30 4.55 4.51
CA ILE A 86 -19.95 3.16 4.22
C ILE A 86 -18.42 3.04 4.20
N SER A 87 -17.86 2.32 5.14
CA SER A 87 -16.43 2.04 5.20
C SER A 87 -16.13 0.57 4.90
N PHE A 88 -14.95 0.32 4.33
CA PHE A 88 -14.53 -1.01 3.90
C PHE A 88 -13.34 -1.50 4.72
N ALA A 89 -13.38 -2.76 5.12
CA ALA A 89 -12.27 -3.42 5.81
C ALA A 89 -12.00 -4.80 5.19
N GLY A 90 -10.77 -5.29 5.37
CA GLY A 90 -10.35 -6.59 4.83
C GLY A 90 -9.90 -6.53 3.37
N THR A 91 -10.00 -7.64 2.65
CA THR A 91 -9.52 -7.80 1.26
C THR A 91 -10.09 -6.76 0.30
N ILE A 92 -11.30 -6.27 0.55
CA ILE A 92 -11.97 -5.26 -0.28
C ILE A 92 -11.19 -3.93 -0.33
N THR A 93 -10.33 -3.65 0.66
CA THR A 93 -9.47 -2.44 0.69
C THR A 93 -8.42 -2.41 -0.42
N GLN A 94 -8.22 -3.51 -1.15
CA GLN A 94 -7.37 -3.51 -2.35
C GLN A 94 -7.87 -2.58 -3.46
N GLY A 95 -9.10 -2.09 -3.37
CA GLY A 95 -9.64 -1.06 -4.25
C GLY A 95 -8.95 0.28 -4.11
N ALA A 96 -8.42 0.61 -2.94
CA ALA A 96 -7.56 1.77 -2.72
C ALA A 96 -6.11 1.41 -3.08
N ALA A 97 -5.60 2.01 -4.13
CA ALA A 97 -4.43 1.47 -4.84
C ALA A 97 -3.07 1.98 -4.33
N GLY A 98 -3.02 3.01 -3.49
CA GLY A 98 -1.77 3.70 -3.16
C GLY A 98 -1.14 4.38 -4.38
N LEU A 99 0.12 4.78 -4.29
CA LEU A 99 0.80 5.52 -5.35
C LEU A 99 1.07 4.68 -6.61
N LYS A 100 1.33 3.37 -6.45
CA LYS A 100 1.67 2.45 -7.56
C LYS A 100 2.75 2.97 -8.51
N LYS A 101 3.74 3.68 -8.03
CA LYS A 101 4.78 4.32 -8.85
C LYS A 101 5.40 3.38 -9.88
N HIS A 102 5.69 2.15 -9.51
CA HIS A 102 6.31 1.13 -10.37
C HIS A 102 5.32 0.04 -10.78
N GLY A 103 4.01 0.32 -10.73
CA GLY A 103 2.98 -0.68 -11.03
C GLY A 103 2.80 -1.76 -9.96
N ILE A 104 3.53 -1.66 -8.85
CA ILE A 104 3.50 -2.63 -7.75
C ILE A 104 2.41 -2.21 -6.76
N PRO A 105 1.36 -3.01 -6.57
CA PRO A 105 0.32 -2.69 -5.60
C PRO A 105 0.77 -3.03 -4.17
N ALA A 106 0.22 -2.33 -3.19
CA ALA A 106 0.30 -2.72 -1.79
C ALA A 106 -0.42 -4.06 -1.53
N ASN A 107 -0.08 -4.73 -0.43
CA ASN A 107 -0.63 -6.04 -0.08
C ASN A 107 -2.05 -5.99 0.53
N SER A 108 -2.84 -4.98 0.18
CA SER A 108 -4.19 -4.79 0.72
C SER A 108 -5.17 -5.92 0.37
N GLY A 109 -4.85 -6.75 -0.62
CA GLY A 109 -5.62 -7.95 -0.98
C GLY A 109 -5.39 -9.16 -0.07
N ALA A 110 -4.38 -9.14 0.80
CA ALA A 110 -3.99 -10.28 1.62
C ALA A 110 -3.99 -9.92 3.11
N LEU A 111 -4.18 -10.92 3.98
CA LEU A 111 -4.29 -10.75 5.44
C LEU A 111 -3.11 -9.98 6.04
N HIS A 112 -1.91 -10.26 5.61
CA HIS A 112 -0.70 -9.61 6.11
C HIS A 112 -0.62 -8.11 5.75
N GLY A 113 -1.42 -7.64 4.81
CA GLY A 113 -1.54 -6.23 4.43
C GLY A 113 -2.80 -5.57 5.01
N TYR A 114 -4.01 -6.04 4.66
CA TYR A 114 -5.25 -5.34 5.03
C TYR A 114 -5.50 -5.24 6.54
N ARG A 115 -4.88 -6.09 7.36
CA ARG A 115 -4.98 -5.95 8.83
C ARG A 115 -4.43 -4.62 9.35
N TYR A 116 -3.44 -4.04 8.66
CA TYR A 116 -2.89 -2.73 9.01
C TYR A 116 -3.82 -1.61 8.55
N ASN A 117 -4.43 -1.76 7.36
CA ASN A 117 -5.47 -0.83 6.92
C ASN A 117 -6.61 -0.77 7.96
N ALA A 118 -7.05 -1.94 8.47
CA ALA A 118 -8.11 -2.00 9.47
C ALA A 118 -7.74 -1.27 10.76
N ARG A 119 -6.47 -1.32 11.22
CA ARG A 119 -6.02 -0.57 12.40
C ARG A 119 -6.11 0.94 12.19
N VAL A 120 -5.67 1.42 11.03
CA VAL A 120 -5.74 2.84 10.68
C VAL A 120 -7.20 3.28 10.55
N LEU A 121 -8.04 2.49 9.86
CA LEU A 121 -9.47 2.75 9.72
C LEU A 121 -10.17 2.86 11.09
N VAL A 122 -9.89 1.94 12.01
CA VAL A 122 -10.51 1.96 13.36
C VAL A 122 -10.15 3.25 14.11
N ARG A 123 -8.89 3.70 14.04
CA ARG A 123 -8.47 4.98 14.64
C ARG A 123 -9.25 6.16 14.05
N GLU A 124 -9.39 6.20 12.73
CA GLU A 124 -10.13 7.25 12.04
C GLU A 124 -11.62 7.24 12.38
N LEU A 125 -12.26 6.07 12.43
CA LEU A 125 -13.65 5.93 12.85
C LEU A 125 -13.85 6.32 14.33
N ALA A 126 -12.91 5.96 15.20
CA ALA A 126 -12.93 6.34 16.62
C ALA A 126 -12.87 7.86 16.78
N ARG A 127 -11.98 8.52 16.04
CA ARG A 127 -11.86 9.97 16.03
C ARG A 127 -13.13 10.65 15.51
N ARG A 128 -13.62 10.22 14.33
CA ARG A 128 -14.77 10.88 13.68
C ARG A 128 -16.09 10.70 14.42
N HIS A 129 -16.35 9.51 14.96
CA HIS A 129 -17.66 9.16 15.48
C HIS A 129 -17.74 9.16 16.99
N PHE A 130 -16.62 9.05 17.70
CA PHE A 130 -16.59 8.94 19.16
C PHE A 130 -15.76 10.03 19.83
N GLY A 131 -15.10 10.91 19.05
CA GLY A 131 -14.23 11.97 19.59
C GLY A 131 -13.00 11.42 20.32
N ILE A 132 -12.59 10.19 20.01
CA ILE A 132 -11.40 9.58 20.61
C ILE A 132 -10.21 9.97 19.74
N GLU A 133 -9.47 11.00 20.18
CA GLU A 133 -8.27 11.43 19.49
C GLU A 133 -7.16 10.39 19.66
N PRO A 134 -6.39 10.08 18.58
CA PRO A 134 -5.23 9.23 18.68
C PRO A 134 -4.16 9.88 19.55
N GLU A 135 -3.38 9.05 20.26
CA GLU A 135 -2.18 9.52 20.93
C GLU A 135 -1.20 10.07 19.90
N ARG A 136 -0.62 11.23 20.21
CA ARG A 136 0.40 11.94 19.43
C ARG A 136 1.61 12.21 20.34
N PRO A 137 2.44 11.20 20.63
CA PRO A 137 3.57 11.35 21.52
C PRO A 137 4.51 12.45 21.04
N ALA A 138 5.02 13.24 21.98
CA ALA A 138 6.08 14.19 21.69
C ALA A 138 7.37 13.43 21.38
N LEU A 139 8.07 13.88 20.35
CA LEU A 139 9.41 13.40 20.01
C LEU A 139 10.42 14.52 20.26
N ASP A 140 11.60 14.15 20.73
CA ASP A 140 12.73 15.07 20.69
C ASP A 140 13.20 15.23 19.23
N ILE A 141 13.46 16.46 18.81
CA ILE A 141 13.95 16.72 17.45
C ILE A 141 15.27 15.99 17.18
N GLY A 142 16.10 15.77 18.20
CA GLY A 142 17.32 14.99 18.10
C GLY A 142 17.10 13.51 17.83
N ASP A 143 15.96 12.97 18.25
CA ASP A 143 15.59 11.55 18.08
C ASP A 143 14.79 11.29 16.79
N LEU A 144 14.31 12.33 16.12
CA LEU A 144 13.46 12.23 14.92
C LEU A 144 14.07 11.34 13.83
N ARG A 145 15.37 11.52 13.56
CA ARG A 145 16.08 10.73 12.56
C ARG A 145 16.10 9.26 12.92
N ASP A 146 16.43 8.94 14.16
CA ASP A 146 16.57 7.57 14.61
C ASP A 146 15.20 6.88 14.71
N HIS A 147 14.17 7.61 15.08
CA HIS A 147 12.79 7.16 15.04
C HIS A 147 12.37 6.77 13.61
N LEU A 148 12.56 7.64 12.63
CA LEU A 148 12.16 7.37 11.24
C LEU A 148 12.93 6.19 10.62
N LEU A 149 14.22 6.04 10.91
CA LEU A 149 15.01 4.91 10.43
C LEU A 149 14.61 3.59 11.11
N ALA A 150 14.25 3.62 12.39
CA ALA A 150 13.71 2.47 13.09
C ALA A 150 12.36 2.04 12.51
N GLU A 151 11.49 2.98 12.17
CA GLU A 151 10.22 2.70 11.48
C GLU A 151 10.48 2.07 10.11
N ALA A 152 11.39 2.63 9.30
CA ALA A 152 11.76 2.06 8.00
C ALA A 152 12.28 0.63 8.12
N THR A 153 13.05 0.32 9.17
CA THR A 153 13.65 -1.00 9.36
C THR A 153 12.67 -2.00 9.96
N ARG A 154 11.80 -1.60 10.89
CA ARG A 154 11.09 -2.51 11.79
C ARG A 154 9.57 -2.47 11.70
N ALA A 155 8.96 -1.38 11.19
CA ALA A 155 7.50 -1.25 11.18
C ALA A 155 6.87 -2.20 10.15
N PRO A 156 6.17 -3.25 10.56
CA PRO A 156 5.58 -4.21 9.64
C PRO A 156 4.49 -3.60 8.77
N GLU A 157 3.88 -2.51 9.20
CA GLU A 157 2.92 -1.72 8.44
C GLU A 157 3.55 -1.22 7.13
N LEU A 158 4.74 -0.65 7.20
CA LEU A 158 5.44 -0.09 6.04
C LEU A 158 5.91 -1.22 5.11
N TRP A 159 6.39 -2.32 5.67
CA TRP A 159 6.88 -3.46 4.91
C TRP A 159 5.79 -4.21 4.15
N HIS A 160 4.60 -4.34 4.74
CA HIS A 160 3.47 -5.02 4.10
C HIS A 160 2.62 -4.09 3.25
N GLN A 161 2.69 -2.78 3.48
CA GLN A 161 1.93 -1.77 2.75
C GLN A 161 2.85 -0.73 2.11
N LYS A 162 3.79 -1.22 1.30
CA LYS A 162 4.78 -0.40 0.59
C LYS A 162 4.10 0.65 -0.28
N ALA A 163 4.63 1.88 -0.27
CA ALA A 163 4.09 3.03 -1.00
C ALA A 163 2.60 3.31 -0.72
N TYR A 164 2.09 2.86 0.43
CA TYR A 164 0.68 2.93 0.78
C TYR A 164 0.42 3.43 2.18
N LEU A 165 1.16 2.93 3.18
CA LEU A 165 1.18 3.46 4.54
C LEU A 165 2.53 4.12 4.81
N ALA A 166 2.52 5.13 5.66
CA ALA A 166 3.72 5.84 6.10
C ALA A 166 3.67 6.11 7.61
N SER A 167 4.83 6.11 8.26
CA SER A 167 5.02 6.68 9.59
C SER A 167 5.19 8.18 9.44
N VAL A 168 4.38 8.97 10.11
CA VAL A 168 4.29 10.42 9.95
C VAL A 168 4.64 11.13 11.24
N VAL A 169 5.51 12.12 11.15
CA VAL A 169 5.81 13.05 12.25
C VAL A 169 5.50 14.46 11.80
N SER A 170 4.60 15.14 12.51
CA SER A 170 4.34 16.57 12.32
C SER A 170 5.39 17.41 13.04
N LEU A 171 5.68 18.60 12.50
CA LEU A 171 6.67 19.53 12.99
C LEU A 171 5.99 20.88 13.27
N ASP A 172 5.11 20.89 14.26
CA ASP A 172 4.42 22.11 14.66
C ASP A 172 5.40 23.06 15.38
N PRO A 173 5.48 24.34 14.98
CA PRO A 173 6.38 25.30 15.64
C PRO A 173 6.12 25.51 17.12
N ASP A 174 4.87 25.40 17.56
CA ASP A 174 4.45 25.64 18.95
C ASP A 174 4.50 24.37 19.81
N GLU A 175 4.13 23.21 19.23
CA GLU A 175 4.07 21.93 19.94
C GLU A 175 5.34 21.09 19.81
N GLY A 176 6.21 21.43 18.84
CA GLY A 176 7.36 20.61 18.46
C GLY A 176 6.99 19.35 17.67
N PRO A 177 7.93 18.43 17.48
CA PRO A 177 7.68 17.18 16.75
C PRO A 177 6.69 16.28 17.48
N ARG A 178 5.70 15.76 16.73
CA ARG A 178 4.68 14.83 17.24
C ARG A 178 4.60 13.60 16.32
N ASP A 179 4.65 12.43 16.92
CA ASP A 179 4.41 11.18 16.21
C ASP A 179 2.91 11.03 15.93
N GLU A 180 2.51 11.16 14.68
CA GLU A 180 1.13 10.97 14.21
C GLU A 180 0.81 9.47 14.01
N GLY A 181 1.81 8.62 14.12
CA GLY A 181 1.72 7.19 13.86
C GLY A 181 1.62 6.86 12.38
N ILE A 182 1.02 5.69 12.11
CA ILE A 182 0.87 5.19 10.73
C ILE A 182 -0.39 5.78 10.08
N LEU A 183 -0.21 6.44 8.94
CA LEU A 183 -1.27 7.06 8.14
C LEU A 183 -1.21 6.57 6.68
N PRO A 184 -2.31 6.71 5.90
CA PRO A 184 -2.25 6.52 4.45
C PRO A 184 -1.32 7.57 3.81
N LEU A 185 -0.37 7.12 3.00
CA LEU A 185 0.58 8.02 2.35
C LEU A 185 -0.11 9.03 1.41
N THR A 186 -1.14 8.59 0.69
CA THR A 186 -1.94 9.48 -0.17
C THR A 186 -2.60 10.58 0.62
N HIS A 187 -3.13 10.28 1.81
CA HIS A 187 -3.66 11.31 2.70
C HIS A 187 -2.60 12.33 3.10
N PHE A 188 -1.40 11.87 3.48
CA PHE A 188 -0.29 12.78 3.79
C PHE A 188 0.04 13.71 2.62
N LEU A 189 0.03 13.17 1.40
CA LEU A 189 0.39 13.93 0.19
C LEU A 189 -0.71 14.92 -0.22
N ASP A 190 -1.98 14.55 -0.09
CA ASP A 190 -3.10 15.32 -0.64
C ASP A 190 -3.76 16.29 0.36
N ALA A 191 -3.73 15.97 1.65
CA ALA A 191 -4.50 16.71 2.65
C ALA A 191 -3.90 18.06 3.07
N GLY A 192 -2.68 18.38 2.70
CA GLY A 192 -2.01 19.57 3.26
C GLY A 192 -1.79 19.46 4.76
N GLY A 193 -1.45 20.57 5.44
CA GLY A 193 -1.27 20.63 6.89
C GLY A 193 0.05 21.27 7.32
N PRO A 194 0.45 21.15 8.60
CA PRO A 194 1.71 21.67 9.11
C PRO A 194 2.91 21.05 8.42
N ASP A 195 4.07 21.62 8.63
CA ASP A 195 5.33 21.01 8.22
C ASP A 195 5.42 19.62 8.86
N ALA A 196 5.86 18.65 8.08
CA ALA A 196 5.85 17.26 8.52
C ALA A 196 6.79 16.41 7.67
N VAL A 197 7.15 15.25 8.18
CA VAL A 197 7.92 14.23 7.47
C VAL A 197 7.17 12.90 7.53
N ALA A 198 7.17 12.19 6.41
CA ALA A 198 6.61 10.85 6.31
C ALA A 198 7.66 9.87 5.79
N MET A 199 7.82 8.75 6.48
CA MET A 199 8.69 7.65 6.09
C MET A 199 7.85 6.48 5.59
N THR A 200 8.18 5.97 4.42
CA THR A 200 7.58 4.73 3.88
C THR A 200 8.66 3.82 3.28
N ILE A 201 8.28 2.59 3.00
CA ILE A 201 9.10 1.66 2.21
C ILE A 201 8.49 1.57 0.81
N GLU A 202 9.33 1.60 -0.21
CA GLU A 202 8.93 1.43 -1.60
C GLU A 202 9.70 0.28 -2.27
N SER A 203 9.26 -0.11 -3.45
CA SER A 203 9.93 -1.11 -4.26
C SER A 203 9.71 -0.80 -5.73
N ASP A 204 10.75 -0.97 -6.54
CA ASP A 204 10.71 -0.92 -8.00
C ASP A 204 10.59 -2.32 -8.65
N GLY A 205 10.44 -3.36 -7.81
CA GLY A 205 10.39 -4.76 -8.23
C GLY A 205 11.73 -5.47 -8.19
N ALA A 206 12.84 -4.74 -8.27
CA ALA A 206 14.21 -5.26 -8.14
C ALA A 206 14.80 -4.97 -6.76
N SER A 207 14.50 -3.81 -6.21
CA SER A 207 15.02 -3.31 -4.94
C SER A 207 13.89 -2.87 -4.01
N ILE A 208 14.20 -2.83 -2.72
CA ILE A 208 13.34 -2.28 -1.66
C ILE A 208 14.15 -1.22 -0.93
N TYR A 209 13.58 -0.04 -0.76
CA TYR A 209 14.27 1.12 -0.20
C TYR A 209 13.32 2.03 0.58
N PRO A 210 13.82 2.79 1.58
CA PRO A 210 13.07 3.81 2.27
C PRO A 210 12.87 5.04 1.38
N VAL A 211 11.71 5.67 1.51
CA VAL A 211 11.44 6.97 0.89
C VAL A 211 10.92 7.93 1.95
N VAL A 212 11.49 9.11 1.95
CA VAL A 212 11.12 10.20 2.85
C VAL A 212 10.36 11.25 2.06
N TYR A 213 9.15 11.55 2.47
CA TYR A 213 8.37 12.66 1.97
C TYR A 213 8.41 13.78 3.00
N VAL A 214 8.81 14.97 2.57
CA VAL A 214 8.90 16.17 3.39
C VAL A 214 7.83 17.15 2.93
N ARG A 215 7.02 17.64 3.85
CA ARG A 215 6.12 18.78 3.63
C ARG A 215 6.63 19.98 4.38
N ARG A 216 6.90 21.08 3.66
CA ARG A 216 7.40 22.33 4.22
C ARG A 216 6.78 23.54 3.55
N GLY A 217 6.16 24.43 4.32
CA GLY A 217 5.51 25.63 3.79
C GLY A 217 4.50 25.31 2.70
N GLY A 218 3.80 24.21 2.79
CA GLY A 218 2.82 23.71 1.80
C GLY A 218 3.44 23.07 0.56
N LYS A 219 4.77 23.00 0.44
CA LYS A 219 5.47 22.27 -0.64
C LYS A 219 5.84 20.88 -0.17
N GLN A 220 5.88 19.96 -1.11
CA GLN A 220 6.29 18.58 -0.85
C GLN A 220 7.53 18.23 -1.65
N GLU A 221 8.43 17.49 -1.02
CA GLU A 221 9.64 16.94 -1.62
C GLU A 221 9.71 15.45 -1.31
N GLU A 222 10.25 14.69 -2.25
CA GLU A 222 10.45 13.25 -2.13
C GLU A 222 11.93 12.94 -2.20
N HIS A 223 12.40 12.11 -1.27
CA HIS A 223 13.79 11.68 -1.19
C HIS A 223 13.86 10.16 -1.02
N ALA A 224 14.28 9.45 -2.06
CA ALA A 224 14.59 8.03 -1.97
C ALA A 224 15.98 7.86 -1.33
N LEU A 225 16.08 6.93 -0.38
CA LEU A 225 17.37 6.48 0.18
C LEU A 225 17.83 5.24 -0.58
N GLU A 226 19.13 4.96 -0.51
CA GLU A 226 19.69 3.79 -1.19
C GLU A 226 19.11 2.47 -0.63
N PRO A 227 18.91 1.45 -1.48
CA PRO A 227 18.50 0.13 -1.01
C PRO A 227 19.63 -0.56 -0.23
N ASP A 228 19.27 -1.40 0.72
CA ASP A 228 20.20 -2.27 1.45
C ASP A 228 19.80 -3.74 1.26
N PRO A 229 20.73 -4.64 0.89
CA PRO A 229 20.43 -6.06 0.70
C PRO A 229 19.95 -6.78 1.96
N LEU A 230 20.32 -6.30 3.15
CA LEU A 230 19.89 -6.82 4.45
C LEU A 230 18.69 -6.06 5.01
N HIS A 231 18.27 -5.00 4.33
CA HIS A 231 17.20 -4.10 4.76
C HIS A 231 17.44 -3.47 6.14
N ASP A 232 18.70 -3.21 6.47
CA ASP A 232 19.13 -2.51 7.69
C ASP A 232 19.35 -1.03 7.39
N PHE A 233 18.33 -0.23 7.61
CA PHE A 233 18.37 1.20 7.32
C PHE A 233 18.81 2.05 8.52
N GLU A 234 19.28 1.44 9.62
CA GLU A 234 19.75 2.18 10.80
C GLU A 234 21.25 2.50 10.78
N GLY A 235 21.97 2.06 9.74
CA GLY A 235 23.40 2.26 9.58
C GLY A 235 23.82 3.71 9.37
N LEU A 236 25.13 4.00 9.52
CA LEU A 236 25.70 5.35 9.39
C LEU A 236 25.38 6.06 8.07
N PRO A 237 25.37 5.39 6.89
CA PRO A 237 25.00 6.05 5.63
C PRO A 237 23.59 6.66 5.69
N TYR A 238 22.61 5.89 6.16
CA TYR A 238 21.21 6.33 6.27
C TYR A 238 21.04 7.46 7.28
N ARG A 239 21.74 7.38 8.42
CA ARG A 239 21.76 8.44 9.43
C ARG A 239 22.28 9.76 8.87
N ARG A 240 23.33 9.73 8.05
CA ARG A 240 23.90 10.90 7.39
C ARG A 240 22.94 11.47 6.34
N ASP A 241 22.41 10.61 5.46
CA ASP A 241 21.62 11.04 4.32
C ASP A 241 20.25 11.57 4.79
N LEU A 242 19.58 10.88 5.71
CA LEU A 242 18.36 11.38 6.34
C LEU A 242 18.64 12.65 7.18
N GLY A 243 19.75 12.70 7.92
CA GLY A 243 20.16 13.90 8.66
C GLY A 243 20.24 15.11 7.74
N THR A 244 20.87 15.00 6.57
CA THR A 244 20.98 16.07 5.58
C THR A 244 19.60 16.55 5.07
N ILE A 245 18.63 15.64 4.93
CA ILE A 245 17.25 15.98 4.54
C ILE A 245 16.56 16.75 5.68
N LEU A 246 16.65 16.25 6.91
CA LEU A 246 16.00 16.85 8.08
C LEU A 246 16.62 18.20 8.48
N ASP A 247 17.93 18.38 8.35
CA ASP A 247 18.60 19.65 8.63
C ASP A 247 18.06 20.78 7.73
N ARG A 248 17.75 20.49 6.48
CA ARG A 248 17.10 21.46 5.58
C ARG A 248 15.69 21.81 6.03
N LEU A 249 14.99 20.87 6.62
CA LEU A 249 13.65 21.07 7.14
C LEU A 249 13.65 21.98 8.37
N THR A 250 14.58 21.77 9.28
CA THR A 250 14.69 22.51 10.55
C THR A 250 15.42 23.86 10.44
N ALA A 251 16.37 24.02 9.53
CA ALA A 251 17.17 25.25 9.35
C ALA A 251 16.35 26.50 9.00
N GLY A 252 15.11 26.38 8.60
CA GLY A 252 14.23 27.51 8.30
C GLY A 252 13.30 27.92 9.44
N ALA A 253 13.20 27.12 10.48
CA ALA A 253 12.37 27.44 11.66
C ALA A 253 13.05 28.48 12.60
N SER A 254 14.38 28.66 12.48
CA SER A 254 15.14 29.63 13.29
C SER A 254 15.27 31.01 12.68
N ALA A 255 14.69 31.28 11.51
CA ALA A 255 14.85 32.53 10.77
C ALA A 255 13.54 33.34 10.58
N ALA A 256 12.47 32.99 11.30
CA ALA A 256 11.19 33.71 11.26
C ALA A 256 10.86 34.40 12.57
#